data_a96eca22eeb082f94ebaa3066e6d4a72
#
_entry.id   a96eca22eeb082f94ebaa3066e6d4a72
#
_cell.length_a   1.000
_cell.length_b   1.000
_cell.length_c   1.000
_cell.angle_alpha   90.00
_cell.angle_beta   90.00
_cell.angle_gamma   90.00
#
_symmetry.space_group_name_H-M   'P 1'
#
loop_
_entity.id
_entity.type
_entity.pdbx_description
1 polymer ?
#
loop_
_entity_poly.entity_id
_entity_poly.type
_entity_poly.pdbx_seq_one_letter_code
_entity_poly.pdbx_strand_id
1 'polypeptide(L)'
;MKNTTSICAALMLALISTAQLSARGSDAKTDKKAKKPTIVASMYPQYDFARAVAGDRADITMLLKPGAESHSYEPTPKDMKKIQSASLFIYTGGENDEWVETLLESFGNKAPKTLELLSLVDAVEEEVVEGMTAEEEHEDGEEEVEYDEHVWTSPLNAIKITQAICDELCAIDSANAAFYKGNAKSYIAKLQNLHAQFTAIVKNAKRSVIVFGDRFPLRYFADTYGLSYYAAFPGCATDVEASASTIKFLINKVREEKIPVVFTIEFSNGKIADTICESTGAKKLEFHSCHNISASDLKKGETYLSLMTRNLAVLKAALN
;
A
#
# COMPACT_ATOMS: atom_id res chain seq x y z
N MET A 1 -84.25 29.76 -26.56
CA MET A 1 -84.76 31.03 -25.97
C MET A 1 -83.53 31.88 -25.63
N LYS A 2 -83.32 32.89 -26.45
CA LYS A 2 -83.22 34.30 -26.06
C LYS A 2 -82.04 34.58 -25.12
N ASN A 3 -81.16 35.44 -25.28
CA ASN A 3 -80.92 36.66 -26.06
C ASN A 3 -79.56 37.17 -25.56
N THR A 4 -78.78 37.66 -26.37
CA THR A 4 -78.47 38.98 -26.95
C THR A 4 -77.34 39.72 -26.25
N THR A 5 -76.33 39.98 -27.06
CA THR A 5 -75.66 41.28 -27.31
C THR A 5 -75.11 42.09 -26.16
N SER A 6 -73.80 42.50 -26.19
CA SER A 6 -73.54 43.84 -26.68
C SER A 6 -72.06 44.14 -26.78
N ILE A 7 -71.69 44.78 -27.84
CA ILE A 7 -70.41 45.36 -28.27
C ILE A 7 -70.16 46.63 -27.37
N CYS A 8 -68.90 46.85 -26.99
CA CYS A 8 -68.36 48.19 -26.85
C CYS A 8 -66.89 48.25 -27.11
N ALA A 9 -66.52 48.86 -28.19
CA ALA A 9 -65.20 49.28 -28.57
C ALA A 9 -64.77 50.50 -27.75
N ALA A 10 -63.52 50.53 -27.31
CA ALA A 10 -62.83 51.76 -26.96
C ALA A 10 -61.37 51.66 -27.31
N LEU A 11 -60.93 52.42 -28.31
CA LEU A 11 -59.56 52.77 -28.61
C LEU A 11 -58.94 53.51 -27.41
N MET A 12 -57.67 53.19 -27.07
CA MET A 12 -56.75 54.21 -26.60
C MET A 12 -55.28 53.78 -26.82
N LEU A 13 -54.65 54.54 -27.63
CA LEU A 13 -53.27 55.02 -27.70
C LEU A 13 -52.10 54.14 -27.22
N ALA A 14 -51.24 53.90 -28.19
CA ALA A 14 -49.87 53.51 -28.07
C ALA A 14 -49.00 54.45 -27.23
N LEU A 15 -48.29 53.91 -26.27
CA LEU A 15 -47.07 54.51 -25.70
C LEU A 15 -45.97 53.49 -25.88
N ILE A 16 -45.10 53.77 -26.87
CA ILE A 16 -43.86 53.05 -27.11
C ILE A 16 -42.86 53.54 -26.05
N SER A 17 -42.62 52.73 -25.03
CA SER A 17 -41.47 52.86 -24.15
C SER A 17 -40.40 51.89 -24.59
N THR A 18 -39.38 52.41 -25.24
CA THR A 18 -38.13 51.71 -25.57
C THR A 18 -37.40 51.34 -24.28
N ALA A 19 -37.59 50.12 -23.79
CA ALA A 19 -36.73 49.52 -22.79
C ALA A 19 -35.43 49.10 -23.46
N GLN A 20 -34.38 49.81 -23.20
CA GLN A 20 -33.00 49.37 -23.53
C GLN A 20 -32.69 48.09 -22.74
N LEU A 21 -32.66 46.97 -23.45
CA LEU A 21 -32.18 45.70 -22.94
C LEU A 21 -30.62 45.83 -22.82
N SER A 22 -30.15 46.25 -21.65
CA SER A 22 -28.73 46.07 -21.32
C SER A 22 -28.40 44.59 -21.33
N ALA A 23 -27.82 44.10 -22.37
CA ALA A 23 -27.19 42.80 -22.42
C ALA A 23 -26.07 42.77 -21.35
N ARG A 24 -26.39 42.31 -20.16
CA ARG A 24 -25.41 41.84 -19.19
C ARG A 24 -24.75 40.62 -19.79
N GLY A 25 -23.57 40.81 -20.34
CA GLY A 25 -22.68 39.73 -20.69
C GLY A 25 -22.50 38.86 -19.43
N SER A 26 -23.07 37.67 -19.44
CA SER A 26 -22.70 36.63 -18.50
C SER A 26 -21.24 36.27 -18.83
N ASP A 27 -20.29 36.83 -18.06
CA ASP A 27 -18.96 36.23 -17.96
C ASP A 27 -19.17 34.80 -17.54
N ALA A 28 -19.22 33.89 -18.50
CA ALA A 28 -19.03 32.49 -18.27
C ALA A 28 -17.61 32.34 -17.74
N LYS A 29 -17.46 32.40 -16.40
CA LYS A 29 -16.25 31.90 -15.75
C LYS A 29 -16.10 30.47 -16.27
N THR A 30 -15.22 30.27 -17.23
CA THR A 30 -14.70 28.96 -17.52
C THR A 30 -14.10 28.47 -16.22
N ASP A 31 -14.80 27.60 -15.51
CA ASP A 31 -14.26 26.85 -14.40
C ASP A 31 -13.04 26.10 -14.96
N LYS A 32 -11.86 26.68 -14.79
CA LYS A 32 -10.61 25.95 -14.96
C LYS A 32 -10.69 24.82 -13.94
N LYS A 33 -11.05 23.63 -14.42
CA LYS A 33 -11.04 22.39 -13.62
C LYS A 33 -9.71 22.38 -12.89
N ALA A 34 -9.72 22.55 -11.57
CA ALA A 34 -8.50 22.63 -10.78
C ALA A 34 -7.66 21.39 -11.14
N LYS A 35 -6.37 21.58 -11.41
CA LYS A 35 -5.47 20.50 -11.78
C LYS A 35 -5.39 19.56 -10.59
N LYS A 36 -5.70 18.27 -10.79
CA LYS A 36 -5.57 17.27 -9.75
C LYS A 36 -4.12 17.19 -9.26
N PRO A 37 -3.88 16.97 -7.96
CA PRO A 37 -2.54 16.66 -7.49
C PRO A 37 -2.05 15.36 -8.14
N THR A 38 -0.77 15.32 -8.48
CA THR A 38 -0.09 14.14 -9.00
C THR A 38 0.68 13.47 -7.89
N ILE A 39 0.41 12.20 -7.66
CA ILE A 39 1.07 11.40 -6.62
C ILE A 39 1.89 10.32 -7.32
N VAL A 40 3.13 10.17 -6.89
CA VAL A 40 4.00 9.07 -7.32
C VAL A 40 4.27 8.21 -6.09
N ALA A 41 4.05 6.92 -6.20
CA ALA A 41 4.34 5.93 -5.18
C ALA A 41 5.43 4.98 -5.68
N SER A 42 6.43 4.66 -4.87
CA SER A 42 7.50 3.74 -5.25
C SER A 42 6.94 2.35 -5.52
N MET A 43 6.13 1.82 -4.62
CA MET A 43 5.61 0.45 -4.65
C MET A 43 4.09 0.36 -4.48
N TYR A 44 3.60 -0.87 -4.45
CA TYR A 44 2.17 -1.18 -4.37
C TYR A 44 1.48 -0.72 -3.07
N PRO A 45 2.03 -0.93 -1.86
CA PRO A 45 1.32 -0.52 -0.64
C PRO A 45 1.01 0.98 -0.62
N GLN A 46 2.01 1.82 -0.92
CA GLN A 46 1.85 3.27 -0.97
C GLN A 46 0.83 3.70 -2.02
N TYR A 47 0.89 3.05 -3.19
CA TYR A 47 -0.05 3.29 -4.29
C TYR A 47 -1.48 2.97 -3.88
N ASP A 48 -1.72 1.84 -3.22
CA ASP A 48 -3.08 1.43 -2.84
C ASP A 48 -3.64 2.27 -1.70
N PHE A 49 -2.83 2.63 -0.70
CA PHE A 49 -3.24 3.53 0.37
C PHE A 49 -3.56 4.94 -0.17
N ALA A 50 -2.73 5.46 -1.08
CA ALA A 50 -2.99 6.74 -1.73
C ALA A 50 -4.31 6.70 -2.52
N ARG A 51 -4.58 5.62 -3.26
CA ARG A 51 -5.86 5.41 -3.96
C ARG A 51 -7.05 5.36 -3.01
N ALA A 52 -6.91 4.66 -1.90
CA ALA A 52 -7.98 4.54 -0.91
C ALA A 52 -8.38 5.91 -0.32
N VAL A 53 -7.41 6.81 -0.12
CA VAL A 53 -7.64 8.16 0.40
C VAL A 53 -8.08 9.14 -0.69
N ALA A 54 -7.35 9.19 -1.80
CA ALA A 54 -7.56 10.18 -2.85
C ALA A 54 -8.80 9.91 -3.71
N GLY A 55 -9.21 8.64 -3.85
CA GLY A 55 -10.26 8.26 -4.79
C GLY A 55 -9.96 8.76 -6.21
N ASP A 56 -10.89 9.51 -6.78
CA ASP A 56 -10.78 10.09 -8.12
C ASP A 56 -10.23 11.53 -8.11
N ARG A 57 -9.79 12.06 -6.98
CA ARG A 57 -9.36 13.47 -6.82
C ARG A 57 -7.88 13.69 -7.10
N ALA A 58 -7.07 12.65 -7.21
CA ALA A 58 -5.66 12.72 -7.57
C ALA A 58 -5.33 11.78 -8.72
N ASP A 59 -4.24 12.09 -9.43
CA ASP A 59 -3.65 11.21 -10.45
C ASP A 59 -2.47 10.47 -9.78
N ILE A 60 -2.60 9.15 -9.62
CA ILE A 60 -1.64 8.34 -8.86
C ILE A 60 -0.90 7.40 -9.81
N THR A 61 0.41 7.36 -9.70
CA THR A 61 1.30 6.49 -10.48
C THR A 61 2.12 5.62 -9.53
N MET A 62 2.14 4.33 -9.77
CA MET A 62 3.08 3.38 -9.15
C MET A 62 4.31 3.25 -10.05
N LEU A 63 5.51 3.33 -9.48
CA LEU A 63 6.77 3.19 -10.22
C LEU A 63 7.09 1.73 -10.49
N LEU A 64 7.09 0.93 -9.44
CA LEU A 64 7.32 -0.52 -9.56
C LEU A 64 6.18 -1.15 -10.37
N LYS A 65 6.54 -1.88 -11.41
CA LYS A 65 5.54 -2.56 -12.25
C LYS A 65 4.89 -3.72 -11.50
N PRO A 66 3.59 -4.00 -11.73
CA PRO A 66 2.96 -5.18 -11.17
C PRO A 66 3.72 -6.46 -11.50
N GLY A 67 4.04 -7.24 -10.46
CA GLY A 67 4.79 -8.49 -10.57
C GLY A 67 6.31 -8.35 -10.72
N ALA A 68 6.85 -7.11 -10.69
CA ALA A 68 8.30 -6.90 -10.68
C ALA A 68 8.87 -7.07 -9.26
N GLU A 69 10.14 -7.47 -9.19
CA GLU A 69 10.91 -7.51 -7.95
C GLU A 69 11.24 -6.08 -7.48
N SER A 70 11.13 -5.83 -6.18
CA SER A 70 11.32 -4.51 -5.59
C SER A 70 12.75 -4.24 -5.17
N HIS A 71 13.40 -5.23 -4.58
CA HIS A 71 14.77 -5.09 -4.04
C HIS A 71 15.85 -4.85 -5.11
N SER A 72 15.53 -5.07 -6.39
CA SER A 72 16.40 -4.74 -7.53
C SER A 72 15.87 -3.58 -8.38
N TYR A 73 14.95 -2.77 -7.83
CA TYR A 73 14.36 -1.67 -8.58
C TYR A 73 15.29 -0.46 -8.67
N GLU A 74 15.60 -0.05 -9.89
CA GLU A 74 16.30 1.20 -10.19
C GLU A 74 15.40 2.13 -11.01
N PRO A 75 15.29 3.44 -10.63
CA PRO A 75 14.45 4.38 -11.35
C PRO A 75 15.01 4.72 -12.73
N THR A 76 14.15 4.63 -13.74
CA THR A 76 14.52 5.08 -15.09
C THR A 76 14.52 6.62 -15.18
N PRO A 77 15.19 7.24 -16.20
CA PRO A 77 15.10 8.68 -16.42
C PRO A 77 13.65 9.20 -16.59
N LYS A 78 12.73 8.34 -17.03
CA LYS A 78 11.30 8.66 -17.13
C LYS A 78 10.66 8.70 -15.72
N ASP A 79 11.05 7.81 -14.85
CA ASP A 79 10.54 7.77 -13.48
C ASP A 79 11.06 8.94 -12.66
N MET A 80 12.34 9.29 -12.81
CA MET A 80 12.94 10.50 -12.21
C MET A 80 12.16 11.77 -12.59
N LYS A 81 11.76 11.91 -13.86
CA LYS A 81 10.94 13.06 -14.32
C LYS A 81 9.54 13.05 -13.72
N LYS A 82 8.92 11.87 -13.54
CA LYS A 82 7.61 11.76 -12.87
C LYS A 82 7.73 12.19 -11.41
N ILE A 83 8.74 11.68 -10.70
CA ILE A 83 9.01 12.05 -9.31
C ILE A 83 9.19 13.56 -9.19
N GLN A 84 10.08 14.16 -9.99
CA GLN A 84 10.34 15.60 -9.94
C GLN A 84 9.08 16.45 -10.19
N SER A 85 8.16 15.98 -11.02
CA SER A 85 6.92 16.71 -11.35
C SER A 85 5.75 16.38 -10.43
N ALA A 86 5.92 15.49 -9.47
CA ALA A 86 4.87 15.07 -8.54
C ALA A 86 4.52 16.19 -7.55
N SER A 87 3.27 16.22 -7.12
CA SER A 87 2.84 17.02 -5.98
C SER A 87 3.24 16.37 -4.65
N LEU A 88 3.33 15.02 -4.65
CA LEU A 88 3.76 14.20 -3.53
C LEU A 88 4.44 12.94 -4.07
N PHE A 89 5.61 12.61 -3.53
CA PHE A 89 6.28 11.34 -3.74
C PHE A 89 6.26 10.54 -2.44
N ILE A 90 5.75 9.30 -2.50
CA ILE A 90 5.61 8.39 -1.36
C ILE A 90 6.53 7.20 -1.60
N TYR A 91 7.43 6.95 -0.67
CA TYR A 91 8.41 5.87 -0.74
C TYR A 91 8.56 5.19 0.62
N THR A 92 9.25 4.07 0.69
CA THR A 92 9.38 3.32 1.95
C THR A 92 10.44 3.91 2.87
N GLY A 93 11.59 4.23 2.35
CA GLY A 93 12.82 4.46 3.10
C GLY A 93 13.59 3.15 3.30
N GLY A 94 14.75 3.23 3.94
CA GLY A 94 15.65 2.10 4.12
C GLY A 94 16.58 1.86 2.94
N GLU A 95 17.30 0.75 2.96
CA GLU A 95 18.39 0.44 2.04
C GLU A 95 17.93 0.38 0.58
N ASN A 96 16.80 -0.26 0.32
CA ASN A 96 16.25 -0.38 -1.05
C ASN A 96 15.80 0.95 -1.67
N ASP A 97 15.66 1.98 -0.85
CA ASP A 97 15.29 3.34 -1.29
C ASP A 97 16.44 4.36 -1.14
N GLU A 98 17.70 3.97 -0.89
CA GLU A 98 18.89 4.86 -0.80
C GLU A 98 19.04 5.76 -2.02
N TRP A 99 18.70 5.25 -3.21
CA TRP A 99 18.68 6.03 -4.45
C TRP A 99 17.78 7.27 -4.36
N VAL A 100 16.79 7.29 -3.45
CA VAL A 100 15.83 8.40 -3.27
C VAL A 100 16.54 9.63 -2.76
N GLU A 101 17.39 9.51 -1.74
CA GLU A 101 18.10 10.65 -1.16
C GLU A 101 18.98 11.33 -2.21
N THR A 102 19.83 10.57 -2.89
CA THR A 102 20.68 11.06 -3.99
C THR A 102 19.86 11.73 -5.09
N LEU A 103 18.71 11.15 -5.45
CA LEU A 103 17.83 11.71 -6.45
C LEU A 103 17.24 13.05 -6.01
N LEU A 104 16.72 13.12 -4.79
CA LEU A 104 16.11 14.35 -4.24
C LEU A 104 17.12 15.47 -4.13
N GLU A 105 18.35 15.19 -3.70
CA GLU A 105 19.44 16.15 -3.69
C GLU A 105 19.73 16.71 -5.09
N SER A 106 19.74 15.84 -6.11
CA SER A 106 19.95 16.25 -7.51
C SER A 106 18.88 17.22 -8.03
N PHE A 107 17.68 17.18 -7.47
CA PHE A 107 16.59 18.10 -7.82
C PHE A 107 16.71 19.45 -7.14
N GLY A 108 17.42 19.54 -6.03
CA GLY A 108 17.58 20.78 -5.25
C GLY A 108 16.21 21.42 -4.95
N ASN A 109 16.06 22.69 -5.25
CA ASN A 109 14.82 23.45 -5.01
C ASN A 109 13.60 22.98 -5.85
N LYS A 110 13.77 22.00 -6.72
CA LYS A 110 12.69 21.42 -7.54
C LYS A 110 12.26 20.04 -7.04
N ALA A 111 12.76 19.61 -5.90
CA ALA A 111 12.33 18.36 -5.30
C ALA A 111 10.82 18.45 -4.96
N PRO A 112 10.06 17.36 -5.18
CA PRO A 112 8.65 17.30 -4.78
C PRO A 112 8.53 17.26 -3.25
N LYS A 113 7.32 17.41 -2.74
CA LYS A 113 7.03 17.02 -1.36
C LYS A 113 7.14 15.50 -1.25
N THR A 114 7.70 15.02 -0.14
CA THR A 114 7.93 13.59 0.10
C THR A 114 7.20 13.10 1.33
N LEU A 115 6.90 11.80 1.34
CA LEU A 115 6.42 11.08 2.50
C LEU A 115 7.13 9.73 2.55
N GLU A 116 7.98 9.56 3.55
CA GLU A 116 8.71 8.35 3.83
C GLU A 116 7.94 7.51 4.85
N LEU A 117 7.68 6.23 4.54
CA LEU A 117 6.85 5.39 5.40
C LEU A 117 7.57 4.93 6.66
N LEU A 118 8.86 4.64 6.57
CA LEU A 118 9.66 4.17 7.69
C LEU A 118 9.68 5.19 8.84
N SER A 119 9.71 6.49 8.49
CA SER A 119 9.67 7.59 9.47
C SER A 119 8.33 7.74 10.22
N LEU A 120 7.26 7.07 9.76
CA LEU A 120 5.92 7.17 10.35
C LEU A 120 5.66 6.13 11.44
N VAL A 121 6.57 5.18 11.62
CA VAL A 121 6.39 4.03 12.49
C VAL A 121 7.55 3.88 13.47
N ASP A 122 7.37 3.05 14.46
CA ASP A 122 8.48 2.62 15.29
C ASP A 122 9.27 1.58 14.50
N ALA A 123 10.36 2.01 13.85
CA ALA A 123 11.18 1.16 13.01
C ALA A 123 11.83 0.05 13.86
N VAL A 124 11.87 -1.17 13.33
CA VAL A 124 12.51 -2.32 13.95
C VAL A 124 13.65 -2.81 13.05
N GLU A 125 14.73 -3.24 13.67
CA GLU A 125 15.87 -3.82 12.96
C GLU A 125 15.48 -5.11 12.25
N GLU A 126 16.03 -5.38 11.09
CA GLU A 126 15.89 -6.67 10.45
C GLU A 126 16.49 -7.75 11.35
N GLU A 127 15.87 -8.91 11.42
CA GLU A 127 16.27 -9.98 12.31
C GLU A 127 16.62 -11.25 11.54
N VAL A 128 17.82 -11.74 11.74
CA VAL A 128 18.23 -13.07 11.30
C VAL A 128 17.93 -14.06 12.44
N VAL A 129 16.85 -14.84 12.30
CA VAL A 129 16.48 -15.84 13.30
C VAL A 129 17.22 -17.17 13.08
N GLU A 130 17.20 -18.02 14.13
CA GLU A 130 17.85 -19.32 14.12
C GLU A 130 17.52 -20.15 12.85
N GLY A 131 18.55 -20.56 12.14
CA GLY A 131 18.46 -21.41 10.95
C GLY A 131 18.25 -20.69 9.62
N MET A 132 18.09 -19.38 9.60
CA MET A 132 18.09 -18.63 8.37
C MET A 132 19.45 -18.70 7.67
N THR A 133 19.44 -18.65 6.34
CA THR A 133 20.62 -18.30 5.56
C THR A 133 20.75 -16.78 5.63
N ALA A 134 21.79 -16.29 6.28
CA ALA A 134 22.16 -14.87 6.26
C ALA A 134 23.00 -14.59 5.01
N GLU A 135 22.98 -13.36 4.54
CA GLU A 135 23.98 -12.88 3.58
C GLU A 135 25.35 -12.89 4.26
N GLU A 136 26.44 -13.14 3.50
CA GLU A 136 27.79 -13.13 4.05
C GLU A 136 28.10 -11.68 4.44
N GLU A 137 28.38 -11.44 5.74
CA GLU A 137 28.80 -10.13 6.23
C GLU A 137 30.05 -9.70 5.45
N HIS A 138 30.02 -8.53 4.84
CA HIS A 138 31.21 -7.92 4.28
C HIS A 138 32.17 -7.58 5.42
N GLU A 139 33.37 -8.18 5.42
CA GLU A 139 34.41 -8.08 6.48
C GLU A 139 34.92 -6.64 6.72
N ASP A 140 34.44 -5.62 6.03
CA ASP A 140 34.98 -4.27 6.06
C ASP A 140 33.89 -3.22 6.37
N GLY A 141 33.52 -3.02 7.62
CA GLY A 141 32.77 -1.84 7.97
C GLY A 141 32.11 -1.92 9.35
N GLU A 142 31.80 -0.79 9.91
CA GLU A 142 30.91 -0.64 11.06
C GLU A 142 29.54 -1.26 10.69
N GLU A 143 29.00 -2.10 11.56
CA GLU A 143 27.65 -2.68 11.38
C GLU A 143 26.63 -1.54 11.27
N GLU A 144 26.25 -1.19 10.07
CA GLU A 144 25.11 -0.28 9.87
C GLU A 144 23.84 -1.03 10.24
N VAL A 145 23.04 -0.44 11.10
CA VAL A 145 21.79 -1.02 11.57
C VAL A 145 20.78 -1.01 10.41
N GLU A 146 20.50 -2.17 9.85
CA GLU A 146 19.48 -2.33 8.83
C GLU A 146 18.09 -2.42 9.46
N TYR A 147 17.17 -1.59 8.98
CA TYR A 147 15.77 -1.62 9.42
C TYR A 147 14.92 -2.43 8.44
N ASP A 148 14.03 -3.29 8.99
CA ASP A 148 13.03 -3.95 8.16
C ASP A 148 12.09 -2.92 7.52
N GLU A 149 12.03 -2.95 6.19
CA GLU A 149 11.30 -1.97 5.37
C GLU A 149 9.82 -2.29 5.22
N HIS A 150 9.37 -3.50 5.61
CA HIS A 150 8.02 -4.00 5.34
C HIS A 150 6.97 -3.48 6.33
N VAL A 151 7.03 -2.18 6.60
CA VAL A 151 6.22 -1.48 7.63
C VAL A 151 4.72 -1.65 7.44
N TRP A 152 4.25 -1.77 6.20
CA TRP A 152 2.82 -1.91 5.86
C TRP A 152 2.23 -3.26 6.26
N THR A 153 3.06 -4.27 6.55
CA THR A 153 2.57 -5.61 6.88
C THR A 153 1.79 -5.65 8.19
N SER A 154 2.05 -4.71 9.11
CA SER A 154 1.20 -4.47 10.27
C SER A 154 -0.03 -3.62 9.89
N PRO A 155 -1.27 -4.10 10.10
CA PRO A 155 -2.47 -3.27 9.93
C PRO A 155 -2.48 -2.01 10.81
N LEU A 156 -1.80 -1.99 11.96
CA LEU A 156 -1.65 -0.80 12.81
C LEU A 156 -0.77 0.26 12.15
N ASN A 157 0.33 -0.16 11.52
CA ASN A 157 1.17 0.73 10.75
C ASN A 157 0.45 1.23 9.49
N ALA A 158 -0.29 0.36 8.80
CA ALA A 158 -1.13 0.76 7.65
C ALA A 158 -2.15 1.86 8.02
N ILE A 159 -2.65 1.87 9.27
CA ILE A 159 -3.51 2.96 9.79
C ILE A 159 -2.71 4.26 9.91
N LYS A 160 -1.50 4.23 10.52
CA LYS A 160 -0.63 5.42 10.64
C LYS A 160 -0.30 6.00 9.27
N ILE A 161 0.11 5.14 8.33
CA ILE A 161 0.44 5.50 6.95
C ILE A 161 -0.77 6.12 6.23
N THR A 162 -1.95 5.50 6.33
CA THR A 162 -3.18 6.02 5.72
C THR A 162 -3.52 7.41 6.24
N GLN A 163 -3.35 7.65 7.55
CA GLN A 163 -3.58 8.95 8.16
C GLN A 163 -2.58 9.99 7.65
N ALA A 164 -1.30 9.66 7.60
CA ALA A 164 -0.25 10.56 7.10
C ALA A 164 -0.49 10.95 5.62
N ILE A 165 -0.86 9.98 4.77
CA ILE A 165 -1.22 10.26 3.38
C ILE A 165 -2.44 11.22 3.31
N CYS A 166 -3.44 11.04 4.17
CA CYS A 166 -4.59 11.93 4.23
C CYS A 166 -4.18 13.36 4.61
N ASP A 167 -3.31 13.51 5.59
CA ASP A 167 -2.85 14.83 6.06
C ASP A 167 -2.06 15.55 4.97
N GLU A 168 -1.18 14.82 4.26
CA GLU A 168 -0.44 15.33 3.12
C GLU A 168 -1.35 15.79 1.97
N LEU A 169 -2.33 14.98 1.61
CA LEU A 169 -3.31 15.33 0.58
C LEU A 169 -4.16 16.53 0.98
N CYS A 170 -4.57 16.63 2.23
CA CYS A 170 -5.29 17.81 2.75
C CYS A 170 -4.45 19.10 2.69
N ALA A 171 -3.13 18.99 2.91
CA ALA A 171 -2.21 20.13 2.82
C ALA A 171 -1.99 20.58 1.36
N ILE A 172 -1.89 19.64 0.43
CA ILE A 172 -1.64 19.90 -1.00
C ILE A 172 -2.90 20.40 -1.71
N ASP A 173 -4.06 19.83 -1.36
CA ASP A 173 -5.36 20.11 -2.00
C ASP A 173 -6.45 20.33 -0.93
N SER A 174 -6.37 21.45 -0.28
CA SER A 174 -7.28 21.86 0.81
C SER A 174 -8.76 21.93 0.36
N ALA A 175 -9.01 22.18 -0.91
CA ALA A 175 -10.36 22.23 -1.47
C ALA A 175 -11.08 20.86 -1.38
N ASN A 176 -10.35 19.76 -1.45
CA ASN A 176 -10.85 18.40 -1.34
C ASN A 176 -10.60 17.75 0.04
N ALA A 177 -10.11 18.50 1.03
CA ALA A 177 -9.73 17.97 2.35
C ALA A 177 -10.86 17.17 3.04
N ALA A 178 -12.11 17.64 2.95
CA ALA A 178 -13.26 16.93 3.53
C ALA A 178 -13.48 15.55 2.87
N PHE A 179 -13.25 15.44 1.57
CA PHE A 179 -13.33 14.19 0.81
C PHE A 179 -12.25 13.20 1.26
N TYR A 180 -10.99 13.65 1.32
CA TYR A 180 -9.86 12.83 1.77
C TYR A 180 -10.05 12.33 3.20
N LYS A 181 -10.44 13.19 4.13
CA LYS A 181 -10.73 12.82 5.52
C LYS A 181 -11.87 11.79 5.63
N GLY A 182 -12.92 11.93 4.81
CA GLY A 182 -14.02 10.98 4.75
C GLY A 182 -13.57 9.59 4.31
N ASN A 183 -12.77 9.53 3.24
CA ASN A 183 -12.22 8.29 2.70
C ASN A 183 -11.24 7.63 3.69
N ALA A 184 -10.29 8.40 4.22
CA ALA A 184 -9.33 7.91 5.21
C ALA A 184 -10.02 7.33 6.43
N LYS A 185 -11.00 8.04 7.01
CA LYS A 185 -11.79 7.54 8.14
C LYS A 185 -12.47 6.20 7.82
N SER A 186 -13.07 6.09 6.64
CA SER A 186 -13.73 4.85 6.21
C SER A 186 -12.73 3.71 6.02
N TYR A 187 -11.57 3.98 5.43
CA TYR A 187 -10.54 2.97 5.18
C TYR A 187 -9.86 2.53 6.48
N ILE A 188 -9.51 3.46 7.36
CA ILE A 188 -8.97 3.18 8.69
C ILE A 188 -9.92 2.29 9.51
N ALA A 189 -11.23 2.54 9.47
CA ALA A 189 -12.19 1.67 10.14
C ALA A 189 -12.16 0.22 9.63
N LYS A 190 -11.91 0.02 8.33
CA LYS A 190 -11.75 -1.33 7.75
C LYS A 190 -10.42 -1.97 8.20
N LEU A 191 -9.33 -1.21 8.27
CA LEU A 191 -8.05 -1.68 8.78
C LEU A 191 -8.13 -2.06 10.27
N GLN A 192 -8.84 -1.28 11.07
CA GLN A 192 -9.12 -1.61 12.49
C GLN A 192 -9.90 -2.92 12.63
N ASN A 193 -10.90 -3.13 11.78
CA ASN A 193 -11.63 -4.40 11.76
C ASN A 193 -10.75 -5.57 11.32
N LEU A 194 -9.87 -5.39 10.34
CA LEU A 194 -8.89 -6.40 9.92
C LEU A 194 -7.94 -6.75 11.07
N HIS A 195 -7.39 -5.74 11.76
CA HIS A 195 -6.56 -5.92 12.94
C HIS A 195 -7.28 -6.73 14.03
N ALA A 196 -8.53 -6.39 14.33
CA ALA A 196 -9.33 -7.11 15.32
C ALA A 196 -9.55 -8.59 14.95
N GLN A 197 -9.72 -8.89 13.64
CA GLN A 197 -9.85 -10.27 13.18
C GLN A 197 -8.55 -11.06 13.33
N PHE A 198 -7.38 -10.49 12.97
CA PHE A 198 -6.09 -11.13 13.22
C PHE A 198 -5.85 -11.36 14.71
N THR A 199 -6.11 -10.35 15.54
CA THR A 199 -6.01 -10.48 17.00
C THR A 199 -6.89 -11.62 17.53
N ALA A 200 -8.12 -11.76 17.03
CA ALA A 200 -9.01 -12.82 17.44
C ALA A 200 -8.51 -14.22 17.01
N ILE A 201 -7.91 -14.33 15.82
CA ILE A 201 -7.31 -15.59 15.35
C ILE A 201 -6.15 -15.99 16.26
N VAL A 202 -5.21 -15.08 16.52
CA VAL A 202 -4.02 -15.38 17.32
C VAL A 202 -4.40 -15.67 18.79
N LYS A 203 -5.32 -14.91 19.36
CA LYS A 203 -5.80 -15.14 20.75
C LYS A 203 -6.41 -16.53 20.95
N ASN A 204 -7.04 -17.09 19.92
CA ASN A 204 -7.69 -18.40 19.98
C ASN A 204 -6.87 -19.52 19.34
N ALA A 205 -5.60 -19.24 19.02
CA ALA A 205 -4.71 -20.17 18.36
C ALA A 205 -4.18 -21.27 19.30
N LYS A 206 -3.84 -22.42 18.74
CA LYS A 206 -3.18 -23.54 19.45
C LYS A 206 -1.66 -23.36 19.52
N ARG A 207 -1.11 -22.56 18.65
CA ARG A 207 0.33 -22.23 18.55
C ARG A 207 0.53 -20.79 18.15
N SER A 208 1.74 -20.27 18.39
CA SER A 208 2.14 -18.93 18.04
C SER A 208 3.32 -18.88 17.05
N VAL A 209 3.65 -20.02 16.44
CA VAL A 209 4.78 -20.14 15.53
C VAL A 209 4.28 -20.30 14.10
N ILE A 210 4.89 -19.59 13.18
CA ILE A 210 4.67 -19.68 11.74
C ILE A 210 5.99 -20.01 11.03
N VAL A 211 5.92 -20.73 9.91
CA VAL A 211 7.11 -21.15 9.16
C VAL A 211 6.99 -20.74 7.72
N PHE A 212 8.03 -20.10 7.20
CA PHE A 212 8.17 -19.72 5.81
C PHE A 212 9.29 -20.51 5.13
N GLY A 213 8.95 -21.22 4.06
CA GLY A 213 9.94 -21.77 3.14
C GLY A 213 10.32 -20.72 2.10
N ASP A 214 10.62 -19.52 2.54
CA ASP A 214 10.79 -18.31 1.74
C ASP A 214 11.48 -17.20 2.56
N ARG A 215 11.56 -15.97 2.01
CA ARG A 215 11.87 -14.74 2.75
C ARG A 215 10.78 -14.45 3.78
N PHE A 216 11.11 -13.67 4.81
CA PHE A 216 10.17 -13.28 5.86
C PHE A 216 9.93 -11.76 5.92
N PRO A 217 9.19 -11.17 5.00
CA PRO A 217 8.90 -9.73 4.99
C PRO A 217 7.74 -9.37 5.94
N LEU A 218 7.61 -10.03 7.10
CA LEU A 218 6.45 -9.89 7.97
C LEU A 218 6.83 -9.58 9.43
N ARG A 219 8.02 -8.96 9.65
CA ARG A 219 8.52 -8.63 10.96
C ARG A 219 7.50 -7.80 11.77
N TYR A 220 7.01 -6.69 11.22
CA TYR A 220 6.01 -5.86 11.90
C TYR A 220 4.68 -6.58 12.14
N PHE A 221 4.31 -7.52 11.28
CA PHE A 221 3.12 -8.35 11.49
C PHE A 221 3.34 -9.31 12.66
N ALA A 222 4.47 -9.99 12.71
CA ALA A 222 4.82 -10.93 13.77
C ALA A 222 4.86 -10.22 15.13
N ASP A 223 5.53 -9.08 15.22
CA ASP A 223 5.61 -8.27 16.43
C ASP A 223 4.24 -7.77 16.88
N THR A 224 3.40 -7.29 15.94
CA THR A 224 2.05 -6.79 16.23
C THR A 224 1.17 -7.85 16.90
N TYR A 225 1.35 -9.12 16.56
CA TYR A 225 0.51 -10.21 17.04
C TYR A 225 1.22 -11.17 18.00
N GLY A 226 2.48 -10.93 18.33
CA GLY A 226 3.27 -11.78 19.23
C GLY A 226 3.51 -13.19 18.66
N LEU A 227 3.77 -13.27 17.36
CA LEU A 227 4.08 -14.52 16.67
C LEU A 227 5.60 -14.73 16.62
N SER A 228 6.03 -15.93 16.93
CA SER A 228 7.38 -16.40 16.62
C SER A 228 7.42 -16.97 15.20
N TYR A 229 8.57 -16.97 14.57
CA TYR A 229 8.69 -17.45 13.20
C TYR A 229 10.03 -18.13 12.93
N TYR A 230 10.03 -18.98 11.92
CA TYR A 230 11.22 -19.50 11.25
C TYR A 230 11.05 -19.29 9.75
N ALA A 231 12.14 -18.94 9.07
CA ALA A 231 12.11 -18.72 7.63
C ALA A 231 13.43 -19.12 6.97
N ALA A 232 13.42 -19.22 5.64
CA ALA A 232 14.62 -19.55 4.89
C ALA A 232 15.60 -18.38 4.83
N PHE A 233 15.07 -17.14 4.75
CA PHE A 233 15.84 -15.90 4.59
C PHE A 233 15.21 -14.74 5.37
N PRO A 234 15.99 -13.68 5.67
CA PRO A 234 15.46 -12.39 6.09
C PRO A 234 14.51 -11.77 5.06
N GLY A 235 13.80 -10.71 5.44
CA GLY A 235 12.77 -10.06 4.61
C GLY A 235 13.32 -9.36 3.39
N CYS A 236 14.44 -8.66 3.56
CA CYS A 236 15.09 -7.85 2.53
C CYS A 236 16.11 -8.65 1.69
N ALA A 237 16.37 -9.92 2.03
CA ALA A 237 17.33 -10.74 1.28
C ALA A 237 17.04 -10.74 -0.23
N THR A 238 18.08 -10.54 -1.03
CA THR A 238 18.04 -10.63 -2.48
C THR A 238 18.00 -12.10 -2.94
N ASP A 239 18.45 -12.43 -4.10
CA ASP A 239 18.38 -13.79 -4.65
C ASP A 239 19.36 -14.76 -3.95
N VAL A 240 18.95 -15.33 -2.82
CA VAL A 240 19.76 -16.31 -2.08
C VAL A 240 19.14 -17.70 -2.20
N GLU A 241 19.96 -18.70 -2.52
CA GLU A 241 19.57 -20.09 -2.45
C GLU A 241 19.75 -20.60 -1.01
N ALA A 242 18.67 -21.11 -0.41
CA ALA A 242 18.75 -21.65 0.95
C ALA A 242 19.78 -22.78 1.05
N SER A 243 20.61 -22.73 2.06
CA SER A 243 21.57 -23.76 2.35
C SER A 243 20.89 -25.09 2.69
N ALA A 244 21.58 -26.21 2.46
CA ALA A 244 21.07 -27.52 2.86
C ALA A 244 20.86 -27.62 4.39
N SER A 245 21.63 -26.86 5.18
CA SER A 245 21.47 -26.77 6.63
C SER A 245 20.19 -26.05 7.01
N THR A 246 19.87 -24.94 6.37
CA THR A 246 18.62 -24.18 6.56
C THR A 246 17.40 -25.03 6.24
N ILE A 247 17.40 -25.71 5.09
CA ILE A 247 16.28 -26.59 4.71
C ILE A 247 16.10 -27.71 5.73
N LYS A 248 17.20 -28.36 6.16
CA LYS A 248 17.17 -29.40 7.19
C LYS A 248 16.65 -28.87 8.53
N PHE A 249 17.09 -27.69 8.93
CA PHE A 249 16.63 -27.03 10.15
C PHE A 249 15.10 -26.81 10.11
N LEU A 250 14.58 -26.21 9.04
CA LEU A 250 13.16 -25.97 8.88
C LEU A 250 12.33 -27.26 8.86
N ILE A 251 12.80 -28.33 8.17
CA ILE A 251 12.17 -29.65 8.20
C ILE A 251 12.07 -30.19 9.63
N ASN A 252 13.14 -30.07 10.42
CA ASN A 252 13.14 -30.54 11.80
C ASN A 252 12.17 -29.74 12.67
N LYS A 253 12.18 -28.40 12.58
CA LYS A 253 11.25 -27.54 13.32
C LYS A 253 9.78 -27.82 12.98
N VAL A 254 9.46 -27.99 11.69
CA VAL A 254 8.10 -28.35 11.25
C VAL A 254 7.65 -29.68 11.86
N ARG A 255 8.54 -30.67 11.96
CA ARG A 255 8.23 -31.99 12.56
C ARG A 255 8.10 -31.92 14.08
N GLU A 256 9.07 -31.29 14.75
CA GLU A 256 9.14 -31.18 16.21
C GLU A 256 7.92 -30.43 16.77
N GLU A 257 7.57 -29.33 16.15
CA GLU A 257 6.46 -28.46 16.59
C GLU A 257 5.14 -28.82 15.93
N LYS A 258 5.13 -29.85 15.07
CA LYS A 258 3.94 -30.33 14.35
C LYS A 258 3.23 -29.20 13.60
N ILE A 259 4.02 -28.38 12.89
CA ILE A 259 3.52 -27.23 12.12
C ILE A 259 2.70 -27.75 10.93
N PRO A 260 1.43 -27.35 10.79
CA PRO A 260 0.57 -27.91 9.73
C PRO A 260 0.73 -27.20 8.39
N VAL A 261 1.34 -26.00 8.37
CA VAL A 261 1.45 -25.13 7.19
C VAL A 261 2.84 -24.54 7.09
N VAL A 262 3.43 -24.59 5.91
CA VAL A 262 4.62 -23.83 5.53
C VAL A 262 4.19 -22.80 4.52
N PHE A 263 4.53 -21.54 4.78
CA PHE A 263 4.17 -20.42 3.93
C PHE A 263 5.19 -20.14 2.84
N THR A 264 4.70 -19.61 1.74
CA THR A 264 5.43 -18.82 0.74
C THR A 264 4.84 -17.41 0.71
N ILE A 265 5.57 -16.47 0.13
CA ILE A 265 5.04 -15.16 -0.23
C ILE A 265 4.58 -15.15 -1.69
N GLU A 266 3.94 -14.06 -2.12
CA GLU A 266 3.60 -13.83 -3.52
C GLU A 266 4.86 -13.80 -4.41
N PHE A 267 4.71 -14.23 -5.65
CA PHE A 267 5.77 -14.32 -6.68
C PHE A 267 6.93 -15.29 -6.38
N SER A 268 6.91 -15.96 -5.24
CA SER A 268 7.88 -16.99 -4.91
C SER A 268 7.81 -18.16 -5.88
N ASN A 269 8.95 -18.80 -6.15
CA ASN A 269 9.00 -20.07 -6.89
C ASN A 269 8.53 -21.27 -6.03
N GLY A 270 8.48 -21.09 -4.71
CA GLY A 270 7.96 -22.04 -3.72
C GLY A 270 8.75 -23.35 -3.57
N LYS A 271 9.93 -23.50 -4.16
CA LYS A 271 10.72 -24.76 -4.17
C LYS A 271 11.14 -25.21 -2.78
N ILE A 272 11.58 -24.26 -1.94
CA ILE A 272 12.00 -24.58 -0.56
C ILE A 272 10.80 -25.08 0.24
N ALA A 273 9.67 -24.37 0.16
CA ALA A 273 8.44 -24.78 0.82
C ALA A 273 7.95 -26.14 0.31
N ASP A 274 8.06 -26.43 -0.99
CA ASP A 274 7.74 -27.77 -1.56
C ASP A 274 8.61 -28.85 -0.92
N THR A 275 9.93 -28.66 -0.87
CA THR A 275 10.88 -29.61 -0.26
C THR A 275 10.55 -29.88 1.22
N ILE A 276 10.20 -28.82 1.97
CA ILE A 276 9.82 -28.96 3.39
C ILE A 276 8.50 -29.72 3.50
N CYS A 277 7.49 -29.36 2.69
CA CYS A 277 6.18 -29.99 2.72
C CYS A 277 6.21 -31.47 2.31
N GLU A 278 6.97 -31.82 1.26
CA GLU A 278 7.19 -33.22 0.84
C GLU A 278 7.83 -34.06 1.95
N SER A 279 8.76 -33.46 2.70
CA SER A 279 9.48 -34.15 3.77
C SER A 279 8.65 -34.30 5.07
N THR A 280 7.68 -33.42 5.30
CA THR A 280 6.99 -33.31 6.60
C THR A 280 5.50 -33.64 6.54
N GLY A 281 4.89 -33.57 5.37
CA GLY A 281 3.43 -33.68 5.19
C GLY A 281 2.68 -32.38 5.52
N ALA A 282 3.36 -31.27 5.84
CA ALA A 282 2.75 -29.97 6.00
C ALA A 282 2.16 -29.45 4.68
N LYS A 283 1.19 -28.55 4.75
CA LYS A 283 0.57 -27.93 3.56
C LYS A 283 1.33 -26.67 3.19
N LYS A 284 1.60 -26.47 1.89
CA LYS A 284 2.08 -25.19 1.37
C LYS A 284 0.89 -24.25 1.17
N LEU A 285 0.95 -23.04 1.75
CA LEU A 285 -0.01 -21.97 1.53
C LEU A 285 0.73 -20.65 1.26
N GLU A 286 0.13 -19.78 0.47
CA GLU A 286 0.63 -18.43 0.26
C GLU A 286 0.13 -17.50 1.35
N PHE A 287 1.04 -16.73 1.97
CA PHE A 287 0.72 -15.57 2.79
C PHE A 287 1.17 -14.32 2.04
N HIS A 288 0.24 -13.50 1.60
CA HIS A 288 0.55 -12.36 0.76
C HIS A 288 1.16 -11.22 1.59
N SER A 289 2.39 -10.83 1.30
CA SER A 289 3.08 -9.74 2.01
C SER A 289 2.59 -8.34 1.58
N CYS A 290 1.89 -8.26 0.47
CA CYS A 290 1.47 -7.01 -0.18
C CYS A 290 2.63 -6.13 -0.66
N HIS A 291 3.81 -6.69 -0.85
CA HIS A 291 4.98 -5.99 -1.39
C HIS A 291 4.71 -5.49 -2.81
N ASN A 292 4.17 -6.35 -3.64
CA ASN A 292 3.71 -6.00 -4.98
C ASN A 292 2.37 -6.70 -5.26
N ILE A 293 1.81 -6.49 -6.42
CA ILE A 293 0.57 -7.10 -6.89
C ILE A 293 0.74 -7.65 -8.30
N SER A 294 0.08 -8.75 -8.64
CA SER A 294 0.08 -9.22 -10.02
C SER A 294 -0.72 -8.28 -10.93
N ALA A 295 -0.34 -8.18 -12.21
CA ALA A 295 -1.10 -7.41 -13.20
C ALA A 295 -2.56 -7.91 -13.32
N SER A 296 -2.78 -9.22 -13.11
CA SER A 296 -4.11 -9.83 -13.09
C SER A 296 -4.95 -9.34 -11.92
N ASP A 297 -4.38 -9.34 -10.71
CA ASP A 297 -5.12 -8.96 -9.51
C ASP A 297 -5.36 -7.45 -9.46
N LEU A 298 -4.38 -6.64 -9.89
CA LEU A 298 -4.59 -5.21 -10.06
C LEU A 298 -5.74 -4.91 -11.03
N LYS A 299 -5.83 -5.64 -12.14
CA LYS A 299 -6.93 -5.51 -13.12
C LYS A 299 -8.28 -5.95 -12.56
N LYS A 300 -8.31 -6.93 -11.66
CA LYS A 300 -9.52 -7.37 -10.94
C LYS A 300 -9.96 -6.38 -9.86
N GLY A 301 -9.12 -5.39 -9.54
CA GLY A 301 -9.39 -4.39 -8.50
C GLY A 301 -9.07 -4.88 -7.09
N GLU A 302 -8.20 -5.88 -6.96
CA GLU A 302 -7.71 -6.29 -5.64
C GLU A 302 -6.97 -5.13 -4.97
N THR A 303 -7.06 -5.09 -3.66
CA THR A 303 -6.52 -4.03 -2.82
C THR A 303 -5.67 -4.64 -1.71
N TYR A 304 -4.83 -3.84 -1.08
CA TYR A 304 -4.12 -4.23 0.15
C TYR A 304 -5.10 -4.88 1.16
N LEU A 305 -6.24 -4.23 1.39
CA LEU A 305 -7.24 -4.74 2.33
C LEU A 305 -7.79 -6.11 1.92
N SER A 306 -8.05 -6.34 0.64
CA SER A 306 -8.57 -7.63 0.15
C SER A 306 -7.52 -8.73 0.22
N LEU A 307 -6.26 -8.43 -0.11
CA LEU A 307 -5.14 -9.36 -0.02
C LEU A 307 -4.87 -9.75 1.43
N MET A 308 -4.75 -8.78 2.34
CA MET A 308 -4.59 -9.05 3.77
C MET A 308 -5.79 -9.79 4.39
N THR A 309 -6.99 -9.57 3.86
CA THR A 309 -8.18 -10.33 4.30
C THR A 309 -8.07 -11.81 3.92
N ARG A 310 -7.47 -12.15 2.78
CA ARG A 310 -7.20 -13.56 2.41
C ARG A 310 -6.26 -14.23 3.42
N ASN A 311 -5.29 -13.49 3.94
CA ASN A 311 -4.34 -13.98 4.93
C ASN A 311 -5.00 -14.46 6.25
N LEU A 312 -6.21 -13.96 6.59
CA LEU A 312 -6.95 -14.44 7.78
C LEU A 312 -7.20 -15.96 7.74
N ALA A 313 -7.61 -16.48 6.60
CA ALA A 313 -7.92 -17.90 6.44
C ALA A 313 -6.66 -18.76 6.54
N VAL A 314 -5.58 -18.36 5.88
CA VAL A 314 -4.33 -19.12 5.86
C VAL A 314 -3.61 -19.05 7.21
N LEU A 315 -3.61 -17.90 7.88
CA LEU A 315 -3.09 -17.78 9.24
C LEU A 315 -3.86 -18.67 10.22
N LYS A 316 -5.18 -18.65 10.15
CA LYS A 316 -6.01 -19.52 10.99
C LYS A 316 -5.69 -20.99 10.76
N ALA A 317 -5.43 -21.41 9.52
CA ALA A 317 -5.05 -22.79 9.20
C ALA A 317 -3.67 -23.15 9.78
N ALA A 318 -2.71 -22.21 9.75
CA ALA A 318 -1.37 -22.43 10.28
C ALA A 318 -1.33 -22.52 11.80
N LEU A 319 -2.15 -21.75 12.49
CA LEU A 319 -2.12 -21.65 13.95
C LEU A 319 -3.03 -22.67 14.66
N ASN A 320 -3.83 -23.47 13.96
CA ASN A 320 -4.75 -24.46 14.52
C ASN A 320 -4.50 -25.86 13.96
#